data_8bb7b4aab906d63f604dcf24c0cbcecc
#
_entry.id   8bb7b4aab906d63f604dcf24c0cbcecc
#
_cell.length_a   1.000
_cell.length_b   1.000
_cell.length_c   1.000
_cell.angle_alpha   90.00
_cell.angle_beta   90.00
_cell.angle_gamma   90.00
#
_symmetry.space_group_name_H-M   'P 1'
#
loop_
_entity.id
_entity.type
_entity.pdbx_description
1 polymer ?
#
loop_
_entity_poly.entity_id
_entity_poly.type
_entity_poly.pdbx_seq_one_letter_code
_entity_poly.pdbx_strand_id
1 'polypeptide(L)'
;MKQYVGAAAMAFLLATLVGCGATAASSSETLTLDRLTGLRGKVGKDGADSCPIPYDPGKAASIVDLGKGVEPGAPGAEPGDPVATADGGQKTDPQSPWAGKPGAVISCVYHAGDEKLEISTVAVAEGSGVYVLAPLIQYSGGMNPAALQTYTKKAAEAELRKPVQSDGGNVVTVRFRSGDQGDVAMVLTVGEHGKTALEPEKILELATTLAHQAE
;
A
#
# COMPACT_ATOMS: atom_id res chain seq x y z
N MET A 1 -34.21 60.49 -56.67
CA MET A 1 -34.66 59.35 -55.83
C MET A 1 -33.43 58.62 -55.34
N LYS A 2 -33.06 58.78 -54.10
CA LYS A 2 -31.85 58.18 -53.49
C LYS A 2 -32.31 57.08 -52.52
N GLN A 3 -31.95 55.85 -52.81
CA GLN A 3 -32.14 54.71 -51.86
C GLN A 3 -30.87 54.53 -51.04
N TYR A 4 -31.00 54.55 -49.74
CA TYR A 4 -29.93 54.21 -48.78
C TYR A 4 -30.14 52.76 -48.39
N VAL A 5 -29.12 51.97 -48.64
CA VAL A 5 -29.02 50.59 -48.19
C VAL A 5 -28.23 50.60 -46.85
N GLY A 6 -28.89 50.22 -45.76
CA GLY A 6 -28.26 50.06 -44.45
C GLY A 6 -27.64 48.68 -44.31
N ALA A 7 -26.34 48.64 -44.03
CA ALA A 7 -25.63 47.41 -43.68
C ALA A 7 -25.73 47.19 -42.18
N ALA A 8 -26.37 46.11 -41.77
CA ALA A 8 -26.37 45.62 -40.39
C ALA A 8 -25.16 44.67 -40.17
N ALA A 9 -24.22 45.12 -39.31
CA ALA A 9 -23.11 44.29 -38.87
C ALA A 9 -23.55 43.45 -37.67
N MET A 10 -23.68 42.14 -37.89
CA MET A 10 -23.83 41.17 -36.78
C MET A 10 -22.46 40.81 -36.24
N ALA A 11 -22.19 41.24 -35.01
CA ALA A 11 -21.04 40.83 -34.23
C ALA A 11 -21.33 39.45 -33.57
N PHE A 12 -20.67 38.39 -34.04
CA PHE A 12 -20.66 37.11 -33.38
C PHE A 12 -19.66 37.10 -32.22
N LEU A 13 -20.16 37.08 -30.99
CA LEU A 13 -19.39 36.85 -29.78
C LEU A 13 -19.13 35.34 -29.67
N LEU A 14 -17.92 34.94 -30.03
CA LEU A 14 -17.40 33.59 -29.72
C LEU A 14 -17.00 33.54 -28.24
N ALA A 15 -17.87 33.00 -27.40
CA ALA A 15 -17.55 32.59 -26.04
C ALA A 15 -16.70 31.33 -26.07
N THR A 16 -15.39 31.47 -25.94
CA THR A 16 -14.49 30.34 -25.71
C THR A 16 -14.64 29.87 -24.26
N LEU A 17 -15.38 28.82 -24.04
CA LEU A 17 -15.38 28.06 -22.77
C LEU A 17 -14.01 27.36 -22.64
N VAL A 18 -13.08 28.00 -21.95
CA VAL A 18 -11.89 27.35 -21.43
C VAL A 18 -12.34 26.44 -20.29
N GLY A 19 -12.70 25.21 -20.63
CA GLY A 19 -12.87 24.15 -19.67
C GLY A 19 -11.51 23.82 -19.04
N CYS A 20 -11.22 24.35 -17.85
CA CYS A 20 -10.18 23.83 -16.99
C CYS A 20 -10.59 22.42 -16.56
N GLY A 21 -10.32 21.45 -17.42
CA GLY A 21 -10.19 20.06 -16.99
C GLY A 21 -8.98 19.97 -16.09
N ALA A 22 -9.18 20.12 -14.78
CA ALA A 22 -8.19 19.69 -13.81
C ALA A 22 -8.09 18.15 -13.95
N THR A 23 -7.25 17.69 -14.87
CA THR A 23 -6.66 16.36 -14.75
C THR A 23 -5.88 16.40 -13.44
N ALA A 24 -6.45 15.86 -12.38
CA ALA A 24 -5.71 15.46 -11.23
C ALA A 24 -4.67 14.45 -11.74
N ALA A 25 -3.50 14.96 -12.13
CA ALA A 25 -2.31 14.15 -12.23
C ALA A 25 -2.13 13.60 -10.82
N SER A 26 -2.49 12.34 -10.62
CA SER A 26 -2.05 11.58 -9.48
C SER A 26 -0.53 11.56 -9.57
N SER A 27 0.12 12.55 -8.95
CA SER A 27 1.53 12.49 -8.68
C SER A 27 1.70 11.23 -7.82
N SER A 28 2.28 10.21 -8.39
CA SER A 28 2.72 9.04 -7.63
C SER A 28 3.85 9.54 -6.72
N GLU A 29 3.46 10.04 -5.54
CA GLU A 29 4.44 10.48 -4.55
C GLU A 29 5.05 9.24 -3.92
N THR A 30 6.34 9.07 -4.09
CA THR A 30 7.12 7.99 -3.48
C THR A 30 6.82 7.88 -1.99
N LEU A 31 6.62 6.67 -1.49
CA LEU A 31 6.44 6.43 -0.07
C LEU A 31 7.73 6.78 0.69
N THR A 32 7.59 7.67 1.65
CA THR A 32 8.65 8.13 2.57
C THR A 32 8.17 8.01 4.01
N LEU A 33 9.08 8.15 4.99
CA LEU A 33 8.71 8.19 6.40
C LEU A 33 7.74 9.32 6.71
N ASP A 34 7.99 10.53 6.20
CA ASP A 34 7.13 11.69 6.44
C ASP A 34 5.74 11.47 5.85
N ARG A 35 5.68 10.95 4.63
CA ARG A 35 4.40 10.63 3.99
C ARG A 35 3.63 9.56 4.77
N LEU A 36 4.29 8.45 5.14
CA LEU A 36 3.63 7.39 5.88
C LEU A 36 3.19 7.86 7.28
N THR A 37 3.98 8.73 7.92
CA THR A 37 3.60 9.37 9.19
C THR A 37 2.37 10.25 9.02
N GLY A 38 2.29 11.03 7.93
CA GLY A 38 1.11 11.83 7.61
C GLY A 38 -0.13 10.97 7.32
N LEU A 39 0.03 9.87 6.59
CA LEU A 39 -1.05 8.92 6.31
C LEU A 39 -1.51 8.19 7.59
N ARG A 40 -0.58 7.80 8.45
CA ARG A 40 -0.89 7.22 9.77
C ARG A 40 -1.80 8.14 10.60
N GLY A 41 -1.56 9.46 10.54
CA GLY A 41 -2.38 10.45 11.23
C GLY A 41 -3.84 10.49 10.76
N LYS A 42 -4.16 9.94 9.59
CA LYS A 42 -5.52 9.81 9.06
C LYS A 42 -6.24 8.56 9.56
N VAL A 43 -5.50 7.59 10.11
CA VAL A 43 -6.06 6.38 10.70
C VAL A 43 -6.35 6.66 12.16
N GLY A 44 -7.61 6.62 12.56
CA GLY A 44 -8.03 6.82 13.95
C GLY A 44 -7.53 5.72 14.88
N LYS A 45 -7.78 5.87 16.20
CA LYS A 45 -7.43 4.85 17.19
C LYS A 45 -8.20 3.54 16.98
N ASP A 46 -9.40 3.64 16.46
CA ASP A 46 -10.28 2.50 16.18
C ASP A 46 -10.08 1.98 14.74
N GLY A 47 -9.10 2.53 14.01
CA GLY A 47 -8.82 2.21 12.62
C GLY A 47 -9.51 3.16 11.63
N ALA A 48 -9.54 2.77 10.36
CA ALA A 48 -10.20 3.50 9.28
C ALA A 48 -10.95 2.54 8.34
N ASP A 49 -12.04 3.02 7.76
CA ASP A 49 -12.90 2.25 6.84
C ASP A 49 -12.26 2.06 5.45
N SER A 50 -11.12 2.67 5.21
CA SER A 50 -10.37 2.56 3.95
C SER A 50 -8.87 2.65 4.17
N CYS A 51 -8.12 2.01 3.30
CA CYS A 51 -6.66 2.10 3.30
C CYS A 51 -6.22 3.50 2.86
N PRO A 52 -5.43 4.25 3.67
CA PRO A 52 -4.95 5.56 3.29
C PRO A 52 -3.78 5.51 2.30
N ILE A 53 -3.15 4.35 2.11
CA ILE A 53 -2.12 4.14 1.10
C ILE A 53 -2.82 3.86 -0.24
N PRO A 54 -2.35 4.44 -1.36
CA PRO A 54 -3.05 4.37 -2.64
C PRO A 54 -2.89 3.02 -3.35
N TYR A 55 -2.96 1.92 -2.60
CA TYR A 55 -3.06 0.60 -3.20
C TYR A 55 -4.45 0.38 -3.80
N ASP A 56 -4.46 -0.24 -4.96
CA ASP A 56 -5.67 -0.77 -5.60
C ASP A 56 -5.53 -2.29 -5.78
N PRO A 57 -5.81 -3.06 -4.70
CA PRO A 57 -5.67 -4.52 -4.75
C PRO A 57 -6.63 -5.18 -5.73
N GLY A 58 -7.80 -4.59 -5.96
CA GLY A 58 -8.75 -5.08 -6.97
C GLY A 58 -8.19 -5.00 -8.39
N LYS A 59 -7.59 -3.86 -8.74
CA LYS A 59 -6.90 -3.69 -10.02
C LYS A 59 -5.68 -4.61 -10.13
N ALA A 60 -4.88 -4.72 -9.06
CA ALA A 60 -3.73 -5.61 -9.04
C ALA A 60 -4.14 -7.07 -9.24
N ALA A 61 -5.18 -7.54 -8.55
CA ALA A 61 -5.74 -8.87 -8.69
C ALA A 61 -6.24 -9.15 -10.12
N SER A 62 -6.85 -8.15 -10.76
CA SER A 62 -7.29 -8.26 -12.16
C SER A 62 -6.11 -8.37 -13.14
N ILE A 63 -5.02 -7.63 -12.90
CA ILE A 63 -3.81 -7.67 -13.73
C ILE A 63 -3.15 -9.06 -13.69
N VAL A 64 -3.08 -9.66 -12.50
CA VAL A 64 -2.43 -10.96 -12.31
C VAL A 64 -3.37 -12.15 -12.54
N ASP A 65 -4.61 -11.88 -12.94
CA ASP A 65 -5.66 -12.90 -13.14
C ASP A 65 -5.80 -13.81 -11.91
N LEU A 66 -6.11 -13.18 -10.76
CA LEU A 66 -6.26 -13.92 -9.50
C LEU A 66 -7.50 -14.83 -9.49
N GLY A 67 -8.39 -14.66 -10.48
CA GLY A 67 -9.63 -15.45 -10.59
C GLY A 67 -10.70 -15.11 -9.57
N LYS A 68 -10.43 -14.18 -8.64
CA LYS A 68 -11.36 -13.70 -7.60
C LYS A 68 -11.22 -12.19 -7.46
N GLY A 69 -12.35 -11.52 -7.21
CA GLY A 69 -12.34 -10.09 -6.81
C GLY A 69 -11.68 -9.92 -5.45
N VAL A 70 -11.03 -8.78 -5.26
CA VAL A 70 -10.48 -8.39 -3.95
C VAL A 70 -11.31 -7.26 -3.40
N GLU A 71 -11.83 -7.44 -2.19
CA GLU A 71 -12.69 -6.48 -1.48
C GLU A 71 -12.03 -6.00 -0.18
N PRO A 72 -12.34 -4.78 0.29
CA PRO A 72 -11.85 -4.26 1.57
C PRO A 72 -12.38 -5.05 2.76
N GLY A 73 -11.57 -5.15 3.81
CA GLY A 73 -11.91 -5.84 5.05
C GLY A 73 -11.49 -7.30 5.10
N ALA A 74 -11.63 -7.92 6.26
CA ALA A 74 -11.39 -9.36 6.43
C ALA A 74 -12.56 -10.20 5.90
N PRO A 75 -12.36 -11.48 5.57
CA PRO A 75 -13.47 -12.36 5.27
C PRO A 75 -14.45 -12.41 6.46
N GLY A 76 -15.74 -12.15 6.19
CA GLY A 76 -16.76 -12.13 7.23
C GLY A 76 -16.71 -10.95 8.20
N ALA A 77 -16.04 -9.87 7.83
CA ALA A 77 -15.99 -8.65 8.62
C ALA A 77 -17.39 -8.08 8.90
N GLU A 78 -17.59 -7.57 10.11
CA GLU A 78 -18.84 -6.92 10.52
C GLU A 78 -18.84 -5.44 10.02
N PRO A 79 -20.04 -4.84 9.85
CA PRO A 79 -20.13 -3.41 9.58
C PRO A 79 -19.46 -2.58 10.68
N GLY A 80 -18.43 -1.80 10.31
CA GLY A 80 -17.63 -0.98 11.23
C GLY A 80 -16.29 -1.60 11.63
N ASP A 81 -15.99 -2.82 11.21
CA ASP A 81 -14.64 -3.37 11.34
C ASP A 81 -13.66 -2.58 10.47
N PRO A 82 -12.49 -2.21 11.01
CA PRO A 82 -11.57 -1.35 10.29
C PRO A 82 -10.90 -2.10 9.13
N VAL A 83 -10.83 -1.41 7.98
CA VAL A 83 -10.02 -1.84 6.82
C VAL A 83 -8.54 -1.52 7.04
N ALA A 84 -8.24 -0.46 7.78
CA ALA A 84 -6.87 -0.07 8.06
C ALA A 84 -6.63 0.19 9.54
N THR A 85 -5.46 -0.24 10.01
CA THR A 85 -4.93 0.07 11.33
C THR A 85 -3.55 0.72 11.19
N ALA A 86 -3.12 1.47 12.21
CA ALA A 86 -1.82 2.11 12.16
C ALA A 86 -1.17 2.19 13.55
N ASP A 87 0.18 2.09 13.56
CA ASP A 87 1.01 2.31 14.74
C ASP A 87 2.26 3.12 14.36
N GLY A 88 3.05 3.51 15.35
CA GLY A 88 4.30 4.22 15.12
C GLY A 88 4.44 5.47 15.98
N GLY A 89 5.35 6.34 15.56
CA GLY A 89 5.83 7.47 16.34
C GLY A 89 6.97 7.04 17.26
N GLN A 90 7.69 8.01 17.79
CA GLN A 90 8.72 7.74 18.77
C GLN A 90 8.09 7.35 20.12
N LYS A 91 8.43 6.19 20.64
CA LYS A 91 7.94 5.71 21.94
C LYS A 91 9.08 5.67 22.97
N THR A 92 8.76 5.91 24.22
CA THR A 92 9.71 5.83 25.34
C THR A 92 9.86 4.44 25.90
N ASP A 93 8.92 3.53 25.61
CA ASP A 93 8.99 2.14 26.03
C ASP A 93 10.14 1.43 25.31
N PRO A 94 11.16 0.91 26.05
CA PRO A 94 12.30 0.23 25.46
C PRO A 94 11.96 -1.05 24.70
N GLN A 95 10.80 -1.65 24.96
CA GLN A 95 10.34 -2.86 24.29
C GLN A 95 9.55 -2.54 23.00
N SER A 96 9.20 -1.29 22.77
CA SER A 96 8.55 -0.87 21.55
C SER A 96 9.52 -0.95 20.36
N PRO A 97 9.10 -1.42 19.18
CA PRO A 97 9.90 -1.31 17.97
C PRO A 97 10.21 0.15 17.60
N TRP A 98 9.49 1.11 18.21
CA TRP A 98 9.64 2.55 18.04
C TRP A 98 10.43 3.22 19.15
N ALA A 99 11.13 2.45 20.00
CA ALA A 99 11.92 2.98 21.09
C ALA A 99 13.06 3.87 20.58
N GLY A 100 13.02 5.14 20.91
CA GLY A 100 14.06 6.11 20.55
C GLY A 100 14.17 6.43 19.04
N LYS A 101 13.39 5.78 18.17
CA LYS A 101 13.46 5.95 16.70
C LYS A 101 12.08 6.24 16.13
N PRO A 102 11.94 7.27 15.29
CA PRO A 102 10.69 7.53 14.61
C PRO A 102 10.41 6.47 13.54
N GLY A 103 9.16 6.05 13.46
CA GLY A 103 8.68 5.15 12.44
C GLY A 103 7.16 5.18 12.33
N ALA A 104 6.63 4.60 11.28
CA ALA A 104 5.21 4.45 11.06
C ALA A 104 4.92 3.12 10.37
N VAL A 105 3.83 2.48 10.74
CA VAL A 105 3.27 1.32 10.05
C VAL A 105 1.79 1.55 9.81
N ILE A 106 1.33 1.12 8.64
CA ILE A 106 -0.08 1.06 8.27
C ILE A 106 -0.34 -0.32 7.70
N SER A 107 -1.30 -1.02 8.28
CA SER A 107 -1.75 -2.33 7.81
C SER A 107 -3.15 -2.20 7.25
N CYS A 108 -3.35 -2.62 6.01
CA CYS A 108 -4.62 -2.62 5.31
C CYS A 108 -5.05 -4.06 5.03
N VAL A 109 -6.31 -4.36 5.36
CA VAL A 109 -6.87 -5.71 5.25
C VAL A 109 -7.86 -5.75 4.10
N TYR A 110 -7.75 -6.80 3.31
CA TYR A 110 -8.63 -7.13 2.19
C TYR A 110 -8.93 -8.63 2.21
N HIS A 111 -9.82 -9.07 1.33
CA HIS A 111 -10.05 -10.50 1.12
C HIS A 111 -10.34 -10.82 -0.35
N ALA A 112 -9.99 -12.03 -0.76
CA ALA A 112 -10.31 -12.61 -2.05
C ALA A 112 -11.10 -13.91 -1.84
N GLY A 113 -12.42 -13.82 -1.85
CA GLY A 113 -13.28 -14.89 -1.33
C GLY A 113 -13.03 -15.09 0.16
N ASP A 114 -12.68 -16.29 0.58
CA ASP A 114 -12.38 -16.62 1.99
C ASP A 114 -10.92 -16.36 2.40
N GLU A 115 -10.07 -15.94 1.46
CA GLU A 115 -8.66 -15.68 1.73
C GLU A 115 -8.44 -14.24 2.23
N LYS A 116 -7.88 -14.11 3.45
CA LYS A 116 -7.45 -12.82 3.97
C LYS A 116 -6.17 -12.37 3.26
N LEU A 117 -6.15 -11.12 2.81
CA LEU A 117 -4.96 -10.42 2.34
C LEU A 117 -4.65 -9.28 3.30
N GLU A 118 -3.43 -9.19 3.78
CA GLU A 118 -2.99 -8.06 4.60
C GLU A 118 -1.76 -7.41 3.97
N ILE A 119 -1.85 -6.10 3.72
CA ILE A 119 -0.77 -5.28 3.17
C ILE A 119 -0.27 -4.37 4.28
N SER A 120 0.86 -4.71 4.87
CA SER A 120 1.50 -3.89 5.90
C SER A 120 2.66 -3.10 5.30
N THR A 121 2.58 -1.77 5.41
CA THR A 121 3.62 -0.85 4.94
C THR A 121 4.24 -0.16 6.13
N VAL A 122 5.56 -0.22 6.22
CA VAL A 122 6.34 0.37 7.29
C VAL A 122 7.38 1.33 6.72
N ALA A 123 7.60 2.43 7.42
CA ALA A 123 8.74 3.32 7.20
C ALA A 123 9.47 3.57 8.52
N VAL A 124 10.80 3.53 8.48
CA VAL A 124 11.68 3.75 9.62
C VAL A 124 12.77 4.76 9.27
N ALA A 125 13.20 5.58 10.23
CA ALA A 125 14.27 6.54 10.03
C ALA A 125 15.64 5.85 9.91
N GLU A 126 15.83 4.74 10.61
CA GLU A 126 17.10 4.01 10.66
C GLU A 126 16.88 2.50 10.63
N GLY A 127 17.81 1.79 10.02
CA GLY A 127 17.74 0.32 9.90
C GLY A 127 16.81 -0.13 8.78
N SER A 128 16.28 -1.34 8.88
CA SER A 128 15.33 -1.87 7.91
C SER A 128 13.93 -2.03 8.49
N GLY A 129 12.93 -1.54 7.76
CA GLY A 129 11.51 -1.70 8.07
C GLY A 129 11.09 -3.17 8.17
N VAL A 130 11.77 -4.06 7.45
CA VAL A 130 11.50 -5.51 7.48
C VAL A 130 11.57 -6.06 8.90
N TYR A 131 12.53 -5.60 9.71
CA TYR A 131 12.68 -6.11 11.09
C TYR A 131 11.55 -5.66 12.01
N VAL A 132 10.93 -4.53 11.74
CA VAL A 132 9.75 -4.07 12.48
C VAL A 132 8.56 -4.98 12.21
N LEU A 133 8.44 -5.49 10.99
CA LEU A 133 7.37 -6.40 10.59
C LEU A 133 7.69 -7.89 10.85
N ALA A 134 8.84 -8.19 11.48
CA ALA A 134 9.24 -9.58 11.76
C ALA A 134 8.18 -10.40 12.55
N PRO A 135 7.48 -9.86 13.56
CA PRO A 135 6.41 -10.60 14.24
C PRO A 135 5.26 -10.98 13.32
N LEU A 136 4.82 -10.07 12.43
CA LEU A 136 3.80 -10.34 11.41
C LEU A 136 4.27 -11.42 10.44
N ILE A 137 5.49 -11.28 9.92
CA ILE A 137 6.11 -12.24 8.99
C ILE A 137 6.19 -13.61 9.63
N GLN A 138 6.61 -13.69 10.90
CA GLN A 138 6.73 -14.94 11.64
C GLN A 138 5.38 -15.64 11.78
N TYR A 139 4.40 -14.89 12.26
CA TYR A 139 3.06 -15.42 12.51
C TYR A 139 2.39 -15.90 11.21
N SER A 140 2.32 -15.03 10.20
CA SER A 140 1.66 -15.35 8.93
C SER A 140 2.41 -16.43 8.14
N GLY A 141 3.75 -16.42 8.17
CA GLY A 141 4.58 -17.41 7.48
C GLY A 141 4.76 -18.72 8.23
N GLY A 142 4.26 -18.85 9.46
CA GLY A 142 4.47 -20.04 10.28
C GLY A 142 5.95 -20.36 10.54
N MET A 143 6.79 -19.31 10.58
CA MET A 143 8.25 -19.50 10.61
C MET A 143 8.77 -19.78 12.02
N ASN A 144 9.65 -20.76 12.16
CA ASN A 144 10.46 -20.87 13.35
C ASN A 144 11.52 -19.73 13.41
N PRO A 145 12.15 -19.47 14.58
CA PRO A 145 13.08 -18.35 14.71
C PRO A 145 14.26 -18.34 13.72
N ALA A 146 14.78 -19.52 13.35
CA ALA A 146 15.90 -19.61 12.41
C ALA A 146 15.46 -19.28 10.96
N ALA A 147 14.29 -19.79 10.55
CA ALA A 147 13.69 -19.47 9.25
C ALA A 147 13.34 -17.97 9.15
N LEU A 148 12.75 -17.39 10.21
CA LEU A 148 12.47 -15.96 10.29
C LEU A 148 13.74 -15.13 10.13
N GLN A 149 14.81 -15.45 10.87
CA GLN A 149 16.08 -14.73 10.78
C GLN A 149 16.66 -14.80 9.36
N THR A 150 16.62 -15.96 8.72
CA THR A 150 17.09 -16.14 7.34
C THR A 150 16.25 -15.32 6.37
N TYR A 151 14.92 -15.38 6.49
CA TYR A 151 14.00 -14.65 5.61
C TYR A 151 14.15 -13.14 5.78
N THR A 152 14.10 -12.63 7.01
CA THR A 152 14.18 -11.17 7.26
C THR A 152 15.52 -10.59 6.85
N LYS A 153 16.64 -11.33 7.04
CA LYS A 153 17.94 -10.92 6.53
C LYS A 153 17.93 -10.83 5.00
N LYS A 154 17.48 -11.89 4.31
CA LYS A 154 17.36 -11.91 2.85
C LYS A 154 16.50 -10.76 2.33
N ALA A 155 15.37 -10.50 2.97
CA ALA A 155 14.46 -9.42 2.60
C ALA A 155 15.05 -8.03 2.88
N ALA A 156 15.77 -7.84 3.99
CA ALA A 156 16.43 -6.58 4.33
C ALA A 156 17.63 -6.25 3.43
N GLU A 157 18.29 -7.26 2.88
CA GLU A 157 19.44 -7.13 1.97
C GLU A 157 19.04 -7.16 0.48
N ALA A 158 17.77 -7.45 0.17
CA ALA A 158 17.31 -7.50 -1.20
C ALA A 158 17.45 -6.15 -1.91
N GLU A 159 17.65 -6.21 -3.21
CA GLU A 159 17.58 -5.03 -4.07
C GLU A 159 16.21 -4.35 -3.91
N LEU A 160 16.22 -3.02 -4.01
CA LEU A 160 14.97 -2.25 -3.94
C LEU A 160 14.01 -2.71 -5.04
N ARG A 161 12.73 -2.82 -4.69
CA ARG A 161 11.64 -3.26 -5.58
C ARG A 161 11.68 -4.74 -5.98
N LYS A 162 12.68 -5.48 -5.54
CA LYS A 162 12.76 -6.91 -5.78
C LYS A 162 11.98 -7.66 -4.70
N PRO A 163 10.92 -8.37 -5.06
CA PRO A 163 10.13 -9.10 -4.10
C PRO A 163 10.93 -10.29 -3.55
N VAL A 164 10.78 -10.55 -2.26
CA VAL A 164 11.30 -11.72 -1.57
C VAL A 164 10.12 -12.49 -1.02
N GLN A 165 9.94 -13.72 -1.50
CA GLN A 165 8.87 -14.60 -1.06
C GLN A 165 9.39 -15.59 -0.02
N SER A 166 8.53 -15.94 0.95
CA SER A 166 8.78 -16.98 1.93
C SER A 166 8.73 -18.37 1.29
N ASP A 167 9.36 -19.37 1.93
CA ASP A 167 9.31 -20.75 1.46
C ASP A 167 7.87 -21.31 1.43
N GLY A 168 7.00 -20.82 2.33
CA GLY A 168 5.57 -21.16 2.33
C GLY A 168 4.76 -20.46 1.24
N GLY A 169 5.34 -19.52 0.51
CA GLY A 169 4.72 -18.82 -0.61
C GLY A 169 3.71 -17.74 -0.25
N ASN A 170 3.23 -17.70 0.99
CA ASN A 170 2.12 -16.84 1.43
C ASN A 170 2.55 -15.49 2.01
N VAL A 171 3.83 -15.23 2.15
CA VAL A 171 4.41 -13.95 2.61
C VAL A 171 5.38 -13.44 1.56
N VAL A 172 5.17 -12.19 1.13
CA VAL A 172 6.07 -11.50 0.19
C VAL A 172 6.45 -10.15 0.75
N THR A 173 7.75 -9.86 0.80
CA THR A 173 8.30 -8.57 1.22
C THR A 173 8.88 -7.84 0.02
N VAL A 174 8.58 -6.54 -0.10
CA VAL A 174 9.18 -5.65 -1.10
C VAL A 174 9.73 -4.42 -0.38
N ARG A 175 10.99 -4.08 -0.66
CA ARG A 175 11.58 -2.82 -0.19
C ARG A 175 11.45 -1.74 -1.25
N PHE A 176 11.11 -0.54 -0.80
CA PHE A 176 11.06 0.65 -1.64
C PHE A 176 12.29 1.52 -1.43
N ARG A 177 12.54 2.42 -2.38
CA ARG A 177 13.50 3.48 -2.16
C ARG A 177 12.92 4.45 -1.12
N SER A 178 13.54 4.54 0.04
CA SER A 178 13.35 5.68 0.92
C SER A 178 14.31 6.80 0.48
N GLY A 179 13.98 8.05 0.82
CA GLY A 179 14.87 9.19 0.61
C GLY A 179 16.23 8.99 1.31
N ASP A 180 16.97 10.06 1.56
CA ASP A 180 18.35 10.01 2.11
C ASP A 180 18.45 9.36 3.50
N GLN A 181 17.33 9.15 4.20
CA GLN A 181 17.28 8.59 5.54
C GLN A 181 16.15 7.57 5.67
N GLY A 182 16.49 6.38 6.15
CA GLY A 182 15.53 5.35 6.50
C GLY A 182 15.24 4.33 5.41
N ASP A 183 14.28 3.46 5.70
CA ASP A 183 13.87 2.35 4.85
C ASP A 183 12.33 2.25 4.84
N VAL A 184 11.77 1.92 3.68
CA VAL A 184 10.35 1.63 3.53
C VAL A 184 10.20 0.21 3.00
N ALA A 185 9.35 -0.57 3.65
CA ALA A 185 9.03 -1.93 3.20
C ALA A 185 7.52 -2.17 3.21
N MET A 186 7.07 -2.97 2.25
CA MET A 186 5.73 -3.54 2.20
C MET A 186 5.83 -5.04 2.43
N VAL A 187 4.94 -5.58 3.24
CA VAL A 187 4.74 -7.01 3.40
C VAL A 187 3.30 -7.32 3.01
N LEU A 188 3.15 -8.18 2.02
CA LEU A 188 1.87 -8.82 1.68
C LEU A 188 1.84 -10.18 2.35
N THR A 189 0.78 -10.46 3.12
CA THR A 189 0.48 -11.79 3.65
C THR A 189 -0.85 -12.26 3.10
N VAL A 190 -0.95 -13.53 2.75
CA VAL A 190 -2.16 -14.14 2.18
C VAL A 190 -2.50 -15.41 2.94
N GLY A 191 -3.70 -15.45 3.52
CA GLY A 191 -4.17 -16.59 4.29
C GLY A 191 -3.23 -16.98 5.43
N GLU A 192 -3.31 -18.22 5.84
CA GLU A 192 -2.40 -18.84 6.82
C GLU A 192 -1.38 -19.74 6.11
N HIS A 193 -0.21 -19.87 6.72
CA HIS A 193 0.83 -20.76 6.21
C HIS A 193 0.29 -22.18 5.94
N GLY A 194 0.52 -22.66 4.72
CA GLY A 194 0.12 -23.99 4.29
C GLY A 194 -1.39 -24.20 4.10
N LYS A 195 -2.18 -23.13 4.19
CA LYS A 195 -3.65 -23.21 4.04
C LYS A 195 -4.20 -22.31 2.93
N THR A 196 -3.39 -21.42 2.35
CA THR A 196 -3.86 -20.55 1.26
C THR A 196 -4.20 -21.37 0.01
N ALA A 197 -5.32 -21.03 -0.62
CA ALA A 197 -5.73 -21.59 -1.91
C ALA A 197 -5.12 -20.86 -3.11
N LEU A 198 -4.42 -19.73 -2.87
CA LEU A 198 -3.77 -18.97 -3.92
C LEU A 198 -2.38 -19.55 -4.23
N GLU A 199 -2.08 -19.66 -5.50
CA GLU A 199 -0.79 -20.10 -6.00
C GLU A 199 0.34 -19.15 -5.55
N PRO A 200 1.49 -19.65 -5.06
CA PRO A 200 2.61 -18.79 -4.61
C PRO A 200 3.07 -17.79 -5.67
N GLU A 201 3.09 -18.21 -6.94
CA GLU A 201 3.46 -17.36 -8.08
C GLU A 201 2.49 -16.18 -8.23
N LYS A 202 1.19 -16.40 -8.04
CA LYS A 202 0.16 -15.35 -8.10
C LYS A 202 0.29 -14.35 -6.94
N ILE A 203 0.65 -14.83 -5.75
CA ILE A 203 0.91 -13.99 -4.59
C ILE A 203 2.14 -13.11 -4.85
N LEU A 204 3.19 -13.66 -5.44
CA LEU A 204 4.39 -12.92 -5.83
C LEU A 204 4.10 -11.85 -6.88
N GLU A 205 3.34 -12.19 -7.93
CA GLU A 205 2.91 -11.25 -8.97
C GLU A 205 2.02 -10.14 -8.40
N LEU A 206 1.10 -10.49 -7.48
CA LEU A 206 0.23 -9.52 -6.80
C LEU A 206 1.05 -8.52 -5.98
N ALA A 207 1.99 -9.00 -5.16
CA ALA A 207 2.88 -8.14 -4.38
C ALA A 207 3.72 -7.21 -5.27
N THR A 208 4.21 -7.73 -6.39
CA THR A 208 4.98 -6.95 -7.38
C THR A 208 4.12 -5.84 -7.99
N THR A 209 2.89 -6.17 -8.37
CA THR A 209 1.95 -5.21 -8.96
C THR A 209 1.55 -4.12 -7.97
N LEU A 210 1.29 -4.50 -6.70
CA LEU A 210 0.99 -3.54 -5.62
C LEU A 210 2.18 -2.61 -5.34
N ALA A 211 3.40 -3.15 -5.36
CA ALA A 211 4.60 -2.35 -5.17
C ALA A 211 4.76 -1.26 -6.24
N HIS A 212 4.42 -1.55 -7.48
CA HIS A 212 4.43 -0.54 -8.57
C HIS A 212 3.36 0.54 -8.42
N GLN A 213 2.28 0.30 -7.70
CA GLN A 213 1.25 1.32 -7.44
C GLN A 213 1.67 2.33 -6.36
N ALA A 214 2.64 1.97 -5.53
CA ALA A 214 3.12 2.78 -4.41
C ALA A 214 4.24 3.77 -4.78
N GLU A 215 4.55 3.90 -6.07
CA GLU A 215 5.61 4.75 -6.63
C GLU A 215 5.17 6.17 -7.02
#